data_54c41ea59e8a7bd6482863a9b8457238
#
_entry.id   54c41ea59e8a7bd6482863a9b8457238
#
_cell.length_a   1.000
_cell.length_b   1.000
_cell.length_c   1.000
_cell.angle_alpha   90.00
_cell.angle_beta   90.00
_cell.angle_gamma   90.00
#
_symmetry.space_group_name_H-M   'P 1'
#
loop_
_entity.id
_entity.type
_entity.pdbx_description
1 polymer ?
#
loop_
_entity_poly.entity_id
_entity_poly.type
_entity_poly.pdbx_seq_one_letter_code
_entity_poly.pdbx_strand_id
1 'polypeptide(L)'
;MHPRLQPLTRAVQLGVVAALLSPNNLLAATIGASKSVDFSPTVVSNFCDISTTGGSLAVEKKRGLITSDSSQPGNFSGTQGPGTISVVSNLTAQGTIVVDPPKLTGLTPATTSEIKLGSGNYNNSPQSVTLGSDGNLASTNLHVRFTTNDNNSKFANGTYSAVATVTCTDGGN
;
A
#
# COMPACT_ATOMS: atom_id res chain seq x y z
N MET A 1 45.44 57.71 57.18
CA MET A 1 44.05 57.34 57.51
C MET A 1 43.46 56.54 56.39
N HIS A 2 43.21 55.29 56.61
CA HIS A 2 42.75 54.39 55.57
C HIS A 2 41.23 54.24 55.62
N PRO A 3 40.57 54.53 54.60
CA PRO A 3 39.22 54.00 54.48
C PRO A 3 39.29 52.57 53.95
N ARG A 4 38.84 51.74 54.77
CA ARG A 4 38.66 50.31 54.47
C ARG A 4 37.47 50.14 53.59
N LEU A 5 37.71 50.09 52.31
CA LEU A 5 36.72 49.80 51.33
C LEU A 5 36.62 48.36 50.89
N GLN A 6 37.36 47.53 51.53
CA GLN A 6 37.47 46.14 51.09
C GLN A 6 36.35 45.18 51.48
N PRO A 7 35.60 45.36 52.54
CA PRO A 7 34.60 44.34 52.84
C PRO A 7 33.31 44.46 52.04
N LEU A 8 32.98 45.66 51.60
CA LEU A 8 31.73 45.86 50.88
C LEU A 8 31.74 45.29 49.45
N THR A 9 32.86 45.40 48.81
CA THR A 9 32.98 44.85 47.45
C THR A 9 32.92 43.33 47.42
N ARG A 10 33.44 42.68 48.44
CA ARG A 10 33.40 41.24 48.53
C ARG A 10 32.00 40.71 48.87
N ALA A 11 31.30 41.41 49.68
CA ALA A 11 29.95 40.99 50.07
C ALA A 11 28.98 41.14 48.89
N VAL A 12 29.12 42.19 48.12
CA VAL A 12 28.29 42.37 46.93
C VAL A 12 28.62 41.37 45.87
N GLN A 13 29.90 41.07 45.68
CA GLN A 13 30.27 40.05 44.69
C GLN A 13 29.82 38.65 45.13
N LEU A 14 29.90 38.29 46.41
CA LEU A 14 29.36 37.03 46.87
C LEU A 14 27.85 36.95 46.72
N GLY A 15 27.15 38.04 46.94
CA GLY A 15 25.72 38.07 46.77
C GLY A 15 25.30 37.90 45.30
N VAL A 16 26.00 38.50 44.37
CA VAL A 16 25.74 38.37 42.95
C VAL A 16 26.09 36.96 42.48
N VAL A 17 27.24 36.42 42.94
CA VAL A 17 27.61 35.06 42.58
C VAL A 17 26.66 34.02 43.19
N ALA A 18 26.22 34.25 44.41
CA ALA A 18 25.25 33.35 45.03
C ALA A 18 23.88 33.40 44.35
N ALA A 19 23.47 34.56 43.83
CA ALA A 19 22.23 34.66 43.09
C ALA A 19 22.33 34.00 41.70
N LEU A 20 23.49 34.08 41.11
CA LEU A 20 23.75 33.40 39.80
C LEU A 20 23.95 31.88 39.96
N LEU A 21 24.37 31.46 41.11
CA LEU A 21 24.55 30.05 41.46
C LEU A 21 23.37 29.51 42.26
N SER A 22 22.25 30.18 42.25
CA SER A 22 21.05 29.65 42.89
C SER A 22 20.78 28.26 42.30
N PRO A 23 20.98 27.19 43.03
CA PRO A 23 20.80 25.86 42.51
C PRO A 23 19.37 25.62 42.04
N ASN A 24 18.44 26.40 42.56
CA ASN A 24 17.06 26.32 42.14
C ASN A 24 16.82 26.82 40.72
N ASN A 25 17.58 27.83 40.26
CA ASN A 25 17.44 28.28 38.86
C ASN A 25 18.11 27.33 37.87
N LEU A 26 19.23 26.74 38.27
CA LEU A 26 19.91 25.75 37.46
C LEU A 26 19.18 24.42 37.47
N LEU A 27 18.67 24.01 38.62
CA LEU A 27 17.90 22.79 38.76
C LEU A 27 16.51 22.96 38.14
N ALA A 28 15.87 24.12 38.28
CA ALA A 28 14.62 24.41 37.60
C ALA A 28 14.79 24.44 36.08
N ALA A 29 15.89 25.00 35.61
CA ALA A 29 16.21 24.94 34.18
C ALA A 29 16.50 23.52 33.69
N THR A 30 17.02 22.67 34.56
CA THR A 30 17.41 21.30 34.20
C THR A 30 16.32 20.28 34.52
N ILE A 31 15.56 20.50 35.58
CA ILE A 31 14.55 19.53 36.04
C ILE A 31 13.13 19.98 35.70
N GLY A 32 12.90 21.28 35.58
CA GLY A 32 11.58 21.82 35.28
C GLY A 32 11.36 22.08 33.81
N ALA A 33 12.36 21.93 32.97
CA ALA A 33 12.20 22.00 31.55
C ALA A 33 11.71 20.64 31.02
N SER A 34 10.55 20.20 31.49
CA SER A 34 9.75 19.32 30.67
C SER A 34 9.37 20.13 29.43
N LYS A 35 10.16 20.11 28.40
CA LYS A 35 9.74 20.50 27.09
C LYS A 35 8.82 19.39 26.62
N SER A 36 7.54 19.68 26.56
CA SER A 36 6.66 18.87 25.74
C SER A 36 7.21 18.95 24.32
N VAL A 37 7.66 17.83 23.82
CA VAL A 37 7.83 17.67 22.39
C VAL A 37 6.43 17.42 21.90
N ASP A 38 5.79 18.46 21.41
CA ASP A 38 4.49 18.37 20.80
C ASP A 38 4.67 17.60 19.47
N PHE A 39 4.41 16.34 19.52
CA PHE A 39 4.15 15.58 18.30
C PHE A 39 2.70 15.90 17.93
N SER A 40 2.51 16.82 17.02
CA SER A 40 1.24 17.00 16.34
C SER A 40 1.26 16.10 15.11
N PRO A 41 0.73 14.88 15.17
CA PRO A 41 0.53 14.12 13.96
C PRO A 41 -0.55 14.86 13.18
N THR A 42 -0.22 15.39 12.03
CA THR A 42 -1.23 15.67 11.04
C THR A 42 -1.77 14.31 10.64
N VAL A 43 -3.00 13.99 11.04
CA VAL A 43 -3.68 12.81 10.50
C VAL A 43 -3.87 13.10 9.02
N VAL A 44 -3.06 12.46 8.20
CA VAL A 44 -3.21 12.51 6.76
C VAL A 44 -4.55 11.86 6.46
N SER A 45 -5.35 12.46 5.60
CA SER A 45 -6.55 11.83 5.07
C SER A 45 -6.23 10.41 4.61
N ASN A 46 -7.18 9.52 4.72
CA ASN A 46 -7.02 8.14 4.26
C ASN A 46 -6.44 8.13 2.85
N PHE A 47 -5.40 7.37 2.65
CA PHE A 47 -4.78 7.15 1.34
C PHE A 47 -4.62 5.66 1.07
N CYS A 48 -4.64 5.33 -0.20
CA CYS A 48 -4.39 3.98 -0.68
C CYS A 48 -3.65 4.11 -2.02
N ASP A 49 -2.39 3.75 -2.02
CA ASP A 49 -1.55 3.75 -3.22
C ASP A 49 -1.45 2.34 -3.78
N ILE A 50 -2.01 2.16 -4.98
CA ILE A 50 -2.05 0.88 -5.67
C ILE A 50 -0.98 0.87 -6.74
N SER A 51 -0.03 -0.05 -6.61
CA SER A 51 0.98 -0.33 -7.64
C SER A 51 0.64 -1.62 -8.38
N THR A 52 0.72 -1.58 -9.71
CA THR A 52 0.45 -2.74 -10.55
C THR A 52 1.54 -2.98 -11.57
N THR A 53 1.77 -4.24 -11.91
CA THR A 53 2.53 -4.62 -13.12
C THR A 53 1.62 -5.38 -14.08
N GLY A 54 1.79 -5.16 -15.37
CA GLY A 54 1.05 -5.89 -16.39
C GLY A 54 1.48 -7.35 -16.48
N GLY A 55 0.52 -8.19 -16.84
CA GLY A 55 0.76 -9.59 -17.18
C GLY A 55 0.82 -9.82 -18.68
N SER A 56 1.00 -11.07 -19.10
CA SER A 56 0.98 -11.50 -20.49
C SER A 56 -0.06 -12.60 -20.73
N LEU A 57 -0.69 -12.56 -21.90
CA LEU A 57 -1.75 -13.46 -22.29
C LEU A 57 -1.28 -14.44 -23.37
N ALA A 58 -1.66 -15.69 -23.25
CA ALA A 58 -1.49 -16.69 -24.31
C ALA A 58 -2.83 -17.30 -24.70
N VAL A 59 -2.96 -17.66 -25.96
CA VAL A 59 -4.18 -18.21 -26.55
C VAL A 59 -4.03 -19.71 -26.74
N GLU A 60 -4.94 -20.49 -26.17
CA GLU A 60 -5.10 -21.92 -26.45
C GLU A 60 -6.12 -22.08 -27.57
N LYS A 61 -5.62 -22.39 -28.78
CA LYS A 61 -6.44 -22.37 -30.00
C LYS A 61 -7.51 -23.46 -30.10
N LYS A 62 -7.29 -24.59 -29.42
CA LYS A 62 -8.20 -25.74 -29.52
C LYS A 62 -9.41 -25.63 -28.60
N ARG A 63 -9.25 -24.95 -27.46
CA ARG A 63 -10.26 -24.89 -26.40
C ARG A 63 -11.01 -23.55 -26.33
N GLY A 64 -10.60 -22.58 -27.12
CA GLY A 64 -11.16 -21.25 -27.00
C GLY A 64 -10.84 -20.60 -25.64
N LEU A 65 -9.60 -20.76 -25.18
CA LEU A 65 -9.10 -20.26 -23.91
C LEU A 65 -8.00 -19.22 -24.17
N ILE A 66 -8.10 -18.08 -23.49
CA ILE A 66 -7.01 -17.13 -23.32
C ILE A 66 -6.71 -17.01 -21.82
N THR A 67 -5.45 -17.05 -21.43
CA THR A 67 -5.08 -16.97 -20.01
C THR A 67 -3.68 -16.40 -19.80
N SER A 68 -3.49 -15.78 -18.65
CA SER A 68 -2.17 -15.37 -18.13
C SER A 68 -1.52 -16.44 -17.22
N ASP A 69 -2.22 -17.56 -16.94
CA ASP A 69 -1.78 -18.57 -15.97
C ASP A 69 -1.06 -19.70 -16.67
N SER A 70 0.26 -19.78 -16.45
CA SER A 70 1.11 -20.84 -17.02
C SER A 70 0.85 -22.23 -16.45
N SER A 71 0.10 -22.34 -15.34
CA SER A 71 -0.31 -23.62 -14.79
C SER A 71 -1.50 -24.27 -15.52
N GLN A 72 -2.17 -23.51 -16.41
CA GLN A 72 -3.29 -24.05 -17.18
C GLN A 72 -2.80 -25.07 -18.20
N PRO A 73 -3.41 -26.27 -18.24
CA PRO A 73 -3.05 -27.28 -19.21
C PRO A 73 -3.49 -26.87 -20.62
N GLY A 74 -2.65 -27.11 -21.62
CA GLY A 74 -2.98 -26.83 -23.02
C GLY A 74 -1.76 -26.51 -23.86
N ASN A 75 -1.99 -26.34 -25.14
CA ASN A 75 -0.99 -25.87 -26.11
C ASN A 75 -1.25 -24.40 -26.40
N PHE A 76 -0.44 -23.52 -25.83
CA PHE A 76 -0.61 -22.10 -25.92
C PHE A 76 0.32 -21.47 -26.94
N SER A 77 -0.17 -20.45 -27.62
CA SER A 77 0.60 -19.54 -28.45
C SER A 77 0.78 -18.23 -27.69
N GLY A 78 2.02 -17.84 -27.50
CA GLY A 78 2.39 -16.67 -26.69
C GLY A 78 2.94 -17.06 -25.31
N THR A 79 3.32 -16.07 -24.54
CA THR A 79 3.84 -16.21 -23.18
C THR A 79 2.73 -15.94 -22.19
N GLN A 80 2.60 -16.79 -21.20
CA GLN A 80 1.70 -16.59 -20.07
C GLN A 80 2.48 -15.98 -18.91
N GLY A 81 1.88 -15.00 -18.24
CA GLY A 81 2.47 -14.38 -17.05
C GLY A 81 1.44 -13.61 -16.26
N PRO A 82 1.43 -13.72 -14.93
CA PRO A 82 0.51 -12.95 -14.11
C PRO A 82 0.82 -11.45 -14.17
N GLY A 83 -0.19 -10.64 -13.96
CA GLY A 83 0.00 -9.30 -13.44
C GLY A 83 0.27 -9.37 -11.93
N THR A 84 0.71 -8.28 -11.33
CA THR A 84 0.84 -8.16 -9.88
C THR A 84 0.14 -6.92 -9.36
N ILE A 85 -0.34 -7.01 -8.13
CA ILE A 85 -0.93 -5.91 -7.38
C ILE A 85 -0.21 -5.83 -6.05
N SER A 86 0.18 -4.63 -5.65
CA SER A 86 0.63 -4.33 -4.30
C SER A 86 0.02 -3.03 -3.82
N VAL A 87 -0.15 -2.88 -2.52
CA VAL A 87 -0.79 -1.70 -1.93
C VAL A 87 -0.01 -1.23 -0.73
N VAL A 88 0.14 0.08 -0.63
CA VAL A 88 0.59 0.79 0.57
C VAL A 88 -0.51 1.76 0.96
N SER A 89 -1.01 1.64 2.19
CA SER A 89 -2.05 2.53 2.67
C SER A 89 -1.93 2.83 4.16
N ASN A 90 -2.64 3.85 4.61
CA ASN A 90 -2.84 4.11 6.03
C ASN A 90 -4.23 3.64 6.50
N LEU A 91 -4.90 2.84 5.69
CA LEU A 91 -6.16 2.22 6.07
C LEU A 91 -5.93 1.21 7.20
N THR A 92 -6.92 1.06 8.06
CA THR A 92 -6.87 0.06 9.12
C THR A 92 -7.02 -1.35 8.54
N ALA A 93 -6.85 -2.37 9.37
CA ALA A 93 -7.00 -3.79 9.01
C ALA A 93 -8.36 -4.19 8.39
N GLN A 94 -9.26 -3.24 8.17
CA GLN A 94 -10.54 -3.44 7.49
C GLN A 94 -10.53 -2.93 6.03
N GLY A 95 -9.47 -2.26 5.62
CA GLY A 95 -9.30 -1.87 4.21
C GLY A 95 -9.30 -3.09 3.31
N THR A 96 -9.92 -2.97 2.15
CA THR A 96 -10.10 -4.08 1.22
C THR A 96 -9.73 -3.66 -0.19
N ILE A 97 -9.04 -4.52 -0.90
CA ILE A 97 -8.84 -4.39 -2.34
C ILE A 97 -9.89 -5.26 -3.04
N VAL A 98 -10.61 -4.66 -3.96
CA VAL A 98 -11.56 -5.34 -4.83
C VAL A 98 -11.03 -5.34 -6.24
N VAL A 99 -11.01 -6.50 -6.88
CA VAL A 99 -10.59 -6.68 -8.28
C VAL A 99 -11.77 -7.20 -9.07
N ASP A 100 -12.18 -6.42 -10.05
CA ASP A 100 -13.27 -6.81 -10.94
C ASP A 100 -12.81 -7.77 -12.02
N PRO A 101 -13.69 -8.67 -12.51
CA PRO A 101 -13.39 -9.49 -13.68
C PRO A 101 -12.96 -8.62 -14.86
N PRO A 102 -11.91 -9.03 -15.61
CA PRO A 102 -11.34 -8.20 -16.63
C PRO A 102 -12.24 -8.13 -17.87
N LYS A 103 -12.11 -7.02 -18.59
CA LYS A 103 -12.63 -6.88 -19.96
C LYS A 103 -11.56 -7.30 -20.96
N LEU A 104 -11.93 -8.22 -21.86
CA LEU A 104 -11.09 -8.58 -23.01
C LEU A 104 -11.41 -7.67 -24.19
N THR A 105 -10.37 -7.17 -24.83
CA THR A 105 -10.44 -6.37 -26.06
C THR A 105 -9.81 -7.14 -27.21
N GLY A 106 -10.43 -7.09 -28.37
CA GLY A 106 -10.02 -7.79 -29.60
C GLY A 106 -11.23 -8.34 -30.32
N LEU A 107 -11.01 -9.15 -31.38
CA LEU A 107 -12.09 -9.86 -32.11
C LEU A 107 -12.51 -11.08 -31.29
N THR A 108 -13.40 -10.89 -30.32
CA THR A 108 -13.80 -11.93 -29.38
C THR A 108 -15.19 -12.47 -29.66
N PRO A 109 -15.40 -13.79 -29.59
CA PRO A 109 -16.72 -14.37 -29.40
C PRO A 109 -17.26 -13.99 -28.02
N ALA A 110 -18.50 -14.34 -27.69
CA ALA A 110 -19.01 -14.25 -26.34
C ALA A 110 -18.12 -15.07 -25.39
N THR A 111 -17.66 -14.46 -24.31
CA THR A 111 -16.71 -15.06 -23.39
C THR A 111 -17.12 -14.88 -21.93
N THR A 112 -16.76 -15.84 -21.10
CA THR A 112 -16.75 -15.70 -19.66
C THR A 112 -15.36 -15.20 -19.25
N SER A 113 -15.33 -14.11 -18.49
CA SER A 113 -14.12 -13.54 -17.90
C SER A 113 -13.99 -13.95 -16.45
N GLU A 114 -12.82 -14.42 -16.07
CA GLU A 114 -12.55 -14.86 -14.70
C GLU A 114 -11.22 -14.32 -14.20
N ILE A 115 -11.14 -14.10 -12.91
CA ILE A 115 -9.90 -13.72 -12.20
C ILE A 115 -9.55 -14.76 -11.15
N LYS A 116 -8.25 -14.85 -10.87
CA LYS A 116 -7.68 -15.58 -9.73
C LYS A 116 -6.66 -14.68 -9.05
N LEU A 117 -6.92 -14.34 -7.80
CA LEU A 117 -6.05 -13.49 -6.98
C LEU A 117 -5.23 -14.36 -6.04
N GLY A 118 -3.91 -14.24 -6.12
CA GLY A 118 -2.96 -15.05 -5.37
C GLY A 118 -3.13 -16.55 -5.61
N SER A 119 -3.27 -17.29 -4.54
CA SER A 119 -3.51 -18.76 -4.56
C SER A 119 -4.98 -19.14 -4.61
N GLY A 120 -5.90 -18.18 -4.75
CA GLY A 120 -7.34 -18.43 -4.82
C GLY A 120 -7.78 -19.22 -6.05
N ASN A 121 -9.09 -19.35 -6.20
CA ASN A 121 -9.71 -20.01 -7.37
C ASN A 121 -10.13 -18.97 -8.41
N TYR A 122 -10.29 -19.40 -9.65
CA TYR A 122 -10.90 -18.59 -10.69
C TYR A 122 -12.37 -18.29 -10.37
N ASN A 123 -12.76 -17.04 -10.54
CA ASN A 123 -14.12 -16.58 -10.32
C ASN A 123 -14.50 -15.52 -11.37
N ASN A 124 -15.73 -15.54 -11.82
CA ASN A 124 -16.32 -14.55 -12.73
C ASN A 124 -16.98 -13.37 -11.99
N SER A 125 -16.88 -13.34 -10.68
CA SER A 125 -17.34 -12.24 -9.82
C SER A 125 -16.14 -11.47 -9.25
N PRO A 126 -16.32 -10.23 -8.80
CA PRO A 126 -15.26 -9.50 -8.11
C PRO A 126 -14.65 -10.29 -6.97
N GLN A 127 -13.34 -10.28 -6.88
CA GLN A 127 -12.60 -10.89 -5.78
C GLN A 127 -12.04 -9.81 -4.88
N SER A 128 -12.04 -10.05 -3.59
CA SER A 128 -11.50 -9.13 -2.61
C SER A 128 -10.43 -9.78 -1.75
N VAL A 129 -9.50 -8.94 -1.31
CA VAL A 129 -8.50 -9.30 -0.30
C VAL A 129 -8.44 -8.18 0.74
N THR A 130 -8.47 -8.57 2.00
CA THR A 130 -8.30 -7.64 3.12
C THR A 130 -6.84 -7.25 3.25
N LEU A 131 -6.58 -5.98 3.48
CA LEU A 131 -5.24 -5.48 3.75
C LEU A 131 -4.69 -6.05 5.07
N GLY A 132 -3.39 -6.12 5.17
CA GLY A 132 -2.72 -6.50 6.41
C GLY A 132 -3.02 -5.52 7.56
N SER A 133 -2.66 -5.89 8.77
CA SER A 133 -2.81 -5.03 9.95
C SER A 133 -2.03 -3.71 9.86
N ASP A 134 -1.06 -3.66 8.98
CA ASP A 134 -0.25 -2.48 8.63
C ASP A 134 -0.85 -1.64 7.48
N GLY A 135 -2.04 -2.01 7.01
CA GLY A 135 -2.71 -1.35 5.88
C GLY A 135 -2.13 -1.72 4.51
N ASN A 136 -1.24 -2.70 4.43
CA ASN A 136 -0.53 -3.04 3.20
C ASN A 136 -1.01 -4.37 2.59
N LEU A 137 -0.80 -4.48 1.30
CA LEU A 137 -0.88 -5.74 0.55
C LEU A 137 0.48 -5.99 -0.11
N ALA A 138 1.13 -7.07 0.28
CA ALA A 138 2.34 -7.51 -0.41
C ALA A 138 2.03 -7.86 -1.86
N SER A 139 3.06 -7.83 -2.72
CA SER A 139 2.91 -8.17 -4.14
C SER A 139 2.18 -9.50 -4.33
N THR A 140 1.03 -9.43 -4.93
CA THR A 140 0.09 -10.56 -5.11
C THR A 140 -0.16 -10.75 -6.60
N ASN A 141 -0.07 -12.00 -7.07
CA ASN A 141 -0.31 -12.33 -8.46
C ASN A 141 -1.79 -12.21 -8.81
N LEU A 142 -2.06 -11.63 -9.97
CA LEU A 142 -3.37 -11.60 -10.60
C LEU A 142 -3.32 -12.39 -11.91
N HIS A 143 -4.04 -13.49 -11.95
CA HIS A 143 -4.25 -14.26 -13.17
C HIS A 143 -5.63 -13.97 -13.75
N VAL A 144 -5.69 -13.96 -15.06
CA VAL A 144 -6.95 -13.79 -15.79
C VAL A 144 -7.17 -14.95 -16.76
N ARG A 145 -8.44 -15.27 -16.98
CA ARG A 145 -8.85 -16.33 -17.87
C ARG A 145 -10.12 -15.91 -18.61
N PHE A 146 -10.14 -16.17 -19.90
CA PHE A 146 -11.28 -15.93 -20.80
C PHE A 146 -11.60 -17.23 -21.52
N THR A 147 -12.82 -17.69 -21.39
CA THR A 147 -13.30 -18.90 -22.02
C THR A 147 -14.45 -18.57 -22.94
N THR A 148 -14.46 -19.11 -24.17
CA THR A 148 -15.61 -18.94 -25.07
C THR A 148 -16.85 -19.62 -24.49
N ASN A 149 -18.00 -18.95 -24.58
CA ASN A 149 -19.26 -19.49 -24.06
C ASN A 149 -19.82 -20.65 -24.89
N ASP A 150 -19.30 -20.84 -26.10
CA ASP A 150 -19.67 -21.91 -27.02
C ASP A 150 -18.45 -22.78 -27.30
N ASN A 151 -18.59 -24.09 -27.11
CA ASN A 151 -17.53 -25.08 -27.34
C ASN A 151 -17.01 -25.10 -28.79
N ASN A 152 -17.78 -24.61 -29.78
CA ASN A 152 -17.39 -24.51 -31.15
C ASN A 152 -16.75 -23.17 -31.51
N SER A 153 -16.90 -22.17 -30.64
CA SER A 153 -16.33 -20.84 -30.85
C SER A 153 -14.84 -20.82 -30.49
N LYS A 154 -14.08 -20.13 -31.33
CA LYS A 154 -12.64 -19.96 -31.16
C LYS A 154 -12.27 -18.49 -31.25
N PHE A 155 -11.27 -18.12 -30.50
CA PHE A 155 -10.66 -16.80 -30.66
C PHE A 155 -10.06 -16.68 -32.07
N ALA A 156 -10.38 -15.60 -32.77
CA ALA A 156 -9.80 -15.30 -34.07
C ALA A 156 -8.30 -15.01 -33.95
N ASN A 157 -7.59 -15.07 -35.06
CA ASN A 157 -6.23 -14.56 -35.10
C ASN A 157 -6.26 -13.04 -34.91
N GLY A 158 -5.43 -12.55 -33.99
CA GLY A 158 -5.40 -11.12 -33.65
C GLY A 158 -4.64 -10.83 -32.38
N THR A 159 -4.60 -9.57 -32.04
CA THR A 159 -4.03 -9.09 -30.78
C THR A 159 -5.14 -8.98 -29.75
N TYR A 160 -4.87 -9.46 -28.55
CA TYR A 160 -5.78 -9.40 -27.42
C TYR A 160 -5.13 -8.64 -26.26
N SER A 161 -5.93 -7.83 -25.60
CA SER A 161 -5.55 -7.18 -24.35
C SER A 161 -6.67 -7.31 -23.32
N ALA A 162 -6.31 -7.29 -22.06
CA ALA A 162 -7.26 -7.38 -20.97
C ALA A 162 -6.96 -6.31 -19.92
N VAL A 163 -8.01 -5.70 -19.39
CA VAL A 163 -7.93 -4.72 -18.31
C VAL A 163 -8.83 -5.16 -17.17
N ALA A 164 -8.23 -5.33 -15.99
CA ALA A 164 -8.94 -5.53 -14.73
C ALA A 164 -8.92 -4.22 -13.95
N THR A 165 -10.04 -3.87 -13.31
CA THR A 165 -10.11 -2.73 -12.42
C THR A 165 -9.78 -3.17 -11.00
N VAL A 166 -8.92 -2.41 -10.35
CA VAL A 166 -8.55 -2.62 -8.95
C VAL A 166 -9.03 -1.41 -8.15
N THR A 167 -9.82 -1.65 -7.13
CA THR A 167 -10.39 -0.61 -6.27
C THR A 167 -9.97 -0.86 -4.83
N CYS A 168 -9.53 0.18 -4.16
CA CYS A 168 -9.27 0.16 -2.72
C CYS A 168 -10.48 0.75 -2.01
N THR A 169 -11.01 0.03 -1.04
CA THR A 169 -12.11 0.50 -0.21
C THR A 169 -11.67 0.51 1.26
N ASP A 170 -11.99 1.61 1.94
CA ASP A 170 -11.92 1.63 3.39
C ASP A 170 -13.11 0.83 3.90
N GLY A 171 -12.86 -0.19 4.72
CA GLY A 171 -13.92 -0.99 5.36
C GLY A 171 -14.68 -0.21 6.44
N GLY A 172 -14.75 1.12 6.31
CA GLY A 172 -15.29 2.03 7.29
C GLY A 172 -16.72 1.68 7.71
N ASN A 173 -16.94 1.85 9.00
CA ASN A 173 -18.23 1.86 9.67
C ASN A 173 -19.19 2.86 9.06
#